data_7041a4218d671977f613f30f1dbf12f2
#
_entry.id   7041a4218d671977f613f30f1dbf12f2
#
_cell.length_a   1.000
_cell.length_b   1.000
_cell.length_c   1.000
_cell.angle_alpha   90.00
_cell.angle_beta   90.00
_cell.angle_gamma   90.00
#
_symmetry.space_group_name_H-M   'P 1'
#
loop_
_entity.id
_entity.type
_entity.pdbx_description
1 polymer ?
#
loop_
_entity_poly.entity_id
_entity_poly.type
_entity_poly.pdbx_seq_one_letter_code
_entity_poly.pdbx_strand_id
1 'polypeptide(L)'
;LEQSGLRGRGGAGFKTALKWRFCRDTDATEHYVVCNADEGEPGTFKDRILLNSFADNVFEGMTLCAGIIGAKKGYVYLRGEYRYLLDHLERVLKKRRDTNLLGKNICGQQGFDFDIDIHLGAGAYICGEESALIESLEGKRGIPRKRPPFPVTSGFRNQPTVVNNVETFVAAAKISVFGADWYRSIGTSESAGTKLLSISGDCARPGIYEYPFGVSVKQILEDCGAKDTQAVQVAGAAGSTIPPQEFERSIAFEDLSTGGSFMVFNQQRDMLDMVQNFSHFFCHESCGFCTPCRVGGALLKNLVDKVLVGHATRGDLKEMANIGLVMQQNSHCGLGVTAPKPVLDTLEKFPEIYS
;
A
#
# COMPACT_ATOMS: atom_id res chain seq x y z
N LEU A 1 4.24 17.62 11.57
CA LEU A 1 4.30 16.21 11.12
C LEU A 1 5.33 15.39 11.91
N GLU A 2 6.51 15.91 12.19
CA GLU A 2 7.52 15.17 12.96
C GLU A 2 7.02 14.82 14.36
N GLN A 3 6.50 15.79 15.10
CA GLN A 3 5.93 15.60 16.44
C GLN A 3 4.71 14.67 16.44
N SER A 4 3.91 14.65 15.36
CA SER A 4 2.76 13.77 15.24
C SER A 4 3.13 12.29 15.11
N GLY A 5 4.34 11.97 14.71
CA GLY A 5 4.77 10.61 14.46
C GLY A 5 4.11 9.94 13.24
N LEU A 6 3.52 10.71 12.31
CA LEU A 6 2.87 10.16 11.12
C LEU A 6 3.82 9.26 10.33
N ARG A 7 3.37 8.02 10.09
CA ARG A 7 4.04 7.05 9.22
C ARG A 7 3.19 6.79 7.98
N GLY A 8 3.83 6.47 6.86
CA GLY A 8 3.16 6.17 5.58
C GLY A 8 2.07 5.09 5.71
N ARG A 9 0.92 5.31 5.09
CA ARG A 9 -0.28 4.46 5.17
C ARG A 9 -0.39 3.42 4.05
N GLY A 10 0.59 3.39 3.15
CA GLY A 10 0.64 2.41 2.04
C GLY A 10 1.21 1.03 2.39
N GLY A 11 1.50 0.75 3.67
CA GLY A 11 1.99 -0.54 4.17
C GLY A 11 3.40 -0.48 4.77
N ALA A 12 4.38 0.15 4.12
CA ALA A 12 5.78 0.17 4.57
C ALA A 12 6.03 1.00 5.84
N GLY A 13 5.14 1.93 6.19
CA GLY A 13 5.22 2.67 7.45
C GLY A 13 6.43 3.58 7.64
N PHE A 14 7.06 4.06 6.56
CA PHE A 14 8.19 4.98 6.68
C PHE A 14 7.74 6.33 7.28
N LYS A 15 8.56 6.94 8.13
CA LYS A 15 8.26 8.23 8.81
C LYS A 15 8.08 9.33 7.77
N THR A 16 6.86 9.89 7.66
CA THR A 16 6.47 10.85 6.62
C THR A 16 7.28 12.14 6.69
N ALA A 17 7.47 12.70 7.89
CA ALA A 17 8.26 13.92 8.08
C ALA A 17 9.72 13.74 7.64
N LEU A 18 10.31 12.59 7.92
CA LEU A 18 11.68 12.27 7.51
C LEU A 18 11.79 12.15 5.96
N LYS A 19 10.80 11.50 5.32
CA LYS A 19 10.72 11.42 3.85
C LYS A 19 10.67 12.82 3.22
N TRP A 20 9.81 13.70 3.73
CA TRP A 20 9.68 15.05 3.22
C TRP A 20 10.94 15.89 3.47
N ARG A 21 11.57 15.72 4.64
CA ARG A 21 12.85 16.38 4.95
C ARG A 21 13.95 15.96 3.99
N PHE A 22 14.16 14.68 3.72
CA PHE A 22 15.17 14.21 2.78
C PHE A 22 14.95 14.78 1.38
N CYS A 23 13.70 14.86 0.92
CA CYS A 23 13.40 15.49 -0.36
C CYS A 23 13.71 16.98 -0.36
N ARG A 24 13.25 17.73 0.65
CA ARG A 24 13.49 19.17 0.80
C ARG A 24 14.98 19.52 0.85
N ASP A 25 15.75 18.74 1.61
CA ASP A 25 17.16 19.03 1.88
C ASP A 25 18.10 18.56 0.75
N THR A 26 17.55 17.90 -0.29
CA THR A 26 18.29 17.56 -1.50
C THR A 26 18.38 18.79 -2.42
N ASP A 27 19.61 19.23 -2.74
CA ASP A 27 19.83 20.35 -3.67
C ASP A 27 19.44 19.96 -5.10
N ALA A 28 18.46 20.67 -5.66
CA ALA A 28 17.93 20.41 -6.99
C ALA A 28 17.17 21.61 -7.53
N THR A 29 17.02 21.66 -8.85
CA THR A 29 16.29 22.76 -9.54
C THR A 29 14.78 22.64 -9.38
N GLU A 30 14.27 21.43 -9.22
CA GLU A 30 12.85 21.13 -9.11
C GLU A 30 12.61 20.01 -8.08
N HIS A 31 11.45 20.06 -7.43
CA HIS A 31 10.95 19.02 -6.54
C HIS A 31 9.55 18.61 -6.97
N TYR A 32 9.18 17.36 -6.75
CA TYR A 32 7.88 16.83 -7.15
C TYR A 32 7.14 16.16 -6.01
N VAL A 33 5.80 16.26 -6.05
CA VAL A 33 4.90 15.54 -5.15
C VAL A 33 4.09 14.54 -5.97
N VAL A 34 4.08 13.27 -5.58
CA VAL A 34 3.29 12.24 -6.22
C VAL A 34 2.39 11.56 -5.20
N CYS A 35 1.08 11.60 -5.47
CA CYS A 35 0.11 10.80 -4.75
C CYS A 35 0.01 9.43 -5.40
N ASN A 36 0.42 8.40 -4.66
CA ASN A 36 0.25 7.02 -5.09
C ASN A 36 -1.20 6.59 -4.80
N ALA A 37 -2.00 6.58 -5.85
CA ALA A 37 -3.38 6.10 -5.89
C ALA A 37 -3.50 4.82 -6.72
N ASP A 38 -2.40 4.05 -6.84
CA ASP A 38 -2.37 2.72 -7.44
C ASP A 38 -2.66 1.64 -6.40
N GLU A 39 -3.92 1.57 -5.98
CA GLU A 39 -4.42 0.64 -4.98
C GLU A 39 -4.64 -0.75 -5.59
N GLY A 40 -3.54 -1.46 -5.84
CA GLY A 40 -3.53 -2.77 -6.53
C GLY A 40 -3.53 -3.98 -5.62
N GLU A 41 -3.32 -3.84 -4.30
CA GLU A 41 -3.27 -4.95 -3.36
C GLU A 41 -4.63 -5.65 -3.22
N PRO A 42 -4.72 -6.98 -3.43
CA PRO A 42 -5.97 -7.72 -3.26
C PRO A 42 -6.64 -7.45 -1.90
N GLY A 43 -7.95 -7.22 -1.92
CA GLY A 43 -8.73 -6.90 -0.73
C GLY A 43 -8.59 -5.48 -0.21
N THR A 44 -7.87 -4.58 -0.92
CA THR A 44 -7.75 -3.16 -0.54
C THR A 44 -8.65 -2.29 -1.42
N PHE A 45 -9.48 -1.44 -0.81
CA PHE A 45 -10.39 -0.54 -1.51
C PHE A 45 -10.70 0.76 -0.73
N LYS A 46 -9.81 1.15 0.19
CA LYS A 46 -9.94 2.36 1.01
C LYS A 46 -9.64 3.65 0.25
N ASP A 47 -8.63 3.63 -0.64
CA ASP A 47 -8.15 4.84 -1.32
C ASP A 47 -9.18 5.35 -2.32
N ARG A 48 -9.93 4.48 -3.02
CA ARG A 48 -11.04 4.91 -3.89
C ARG A 48 -12.14 5.63 -3.11
N ILE A 49 -12.40 5.24 -1.86
CA ILE A 49 -13.39 5.92 -1.01
C ILE A 49 -12.88 7.28 -0.57
N LEU A 50 -11.59 7.39 -0.19
CA LEU A 50 -10.97 8.67 0.12
C LEU A 50 -10.97 9.60 -1.09
N LEU A 51 -10.63 9.10 -2.27
CA LEU A 51 -10.65 9.88 -3.51
C LEU A 51 -12.07 10.31 -3.91
N ASN A 52 -13.08 9.48 -3.66
CA ASN A 52 -14.47 9.82 -3.96
C ASN A 52 -15.06 10.86 -2.97
N SER A 53 -14.76 10.71 -1.68
CA SER A 53 -15.46 11.47 -0.64
C SER A 53 -14.60 12.55 0.04
N PHE A 54 -13.27 12.45 -0.06
CA PHE A 54 -12.30 13.31 0.62
C PHE A 54 -11.18 13.80 -0.33
N ALA A 55 -11.44 13.89 -1.63
CA ALA A 55 -10.45 14.32 -2.63
C ALA A 55 -9.82 15.68 -2.28
N ASP A 56 -10.62 16.61 -1.75
CA ASP A 56 -10.15 17.94 -1.33
C ASP A 56 -9.08 17.83 -0.23
N ASN A 57 -9.26 16.93 0.75
CA ASN A 57 -8.25 16.67 1.80
C ASN A 57 -6.97 16.00 1.24
N VAL A 58 -7.09 15.15 0.23
CA VAL A 58 -5.93 14.56 -0.45
C VAL A 58 -5.10 15.65 -1.12
N PHE A 59 -5.74 16.51 -1.89
CA PHE A 59 -5.08 17.63 -2.57
C PHE A 59 -4.53 18.67 -1.60
N GLU A 60 -5.20 18.90 -0.47
CA GLU A 60 -4.68 19.72 0.61
C GLU A 60 -3.38 19.14 1.18
N GLY A 61 -3.35 17.85 1.49
CA GLY A 61 -2.13 17.18 1.95
C GLY A 61 -0.99 17.25 0.94
N MET A 62 -1.29 17.15 -0.37
CA MET A 62 -0.30 17.33 -1.44
C MET A 62 0.22 18.78 -1.48
N THR A 63 -0.67 19.76 -1.33
CA THR A 63 -0.33 21.19 -1.30
C THR A 63 0.57 21.53 -0.09
N LEU A 64 0.26 20.98 1.08
CA LEU A 64 1.11 21.11 2.27
C LEU A 64 2.51 20.51 2.05
N CYS A 65 2.56 19.33 1.45
CA CYS A 65 3.84 18.69 1.09
C CYS A 65 4.64 19.60 0.14
N ALA A 66 3.99 20.13 -0.91
CA ALA A 66 4.61 21.01 -1.88
C ALA A 66 5.19 22.26 -1.23
N GLY A 67 4.45 22.91 -0.32
CA GLY A 67 4.94 24.07 0.43
C GLY A 67 6.17 23.76 1.29
N ILE A 68 6.26 22.55 1.86
CA ILE A 68 7.38 22.13 2.70
C ILE A 68 8.64 21.82 1.87
N ILE A 69 8.48 21.15 0.72
CA ILE A 69 9.62 20.71 -0.10
C ILE A 69 9.97 21.67 -1.23
N GLY A 70 9.19 22.73 -1.43
CA GLY A 70 9.39 23.71 -2.52
C GLY A 70 8.96 23.19 -3.90
N ALA A 71 8.06 22.21 -3.96
CA ALA A 71 7.57 21.67 -5.23
C ALA A 71 6.58 22.62 -5.90
N LYS A 72 6.66 22.73 -7.24
CA LYS A 72 5.71 23.50 -8.06
C LYS A 72 4.73 22.61 -8.82
N LYS A 73 4.99 21.31 -8.90
CA LYS A 73 4.18 20.36 -9.64
C LYS A 73 3.94 19.07 -8.84
N GLY A 74 2.70 18.60 -8.87
CA GLY A 74 2.30 17.32 -8.31
C GLY A 74 1.55 16.46 -9.33
N TYR A 75 1.52 15.16 -9.07
CA TYR A 75 0.78 14.18 -9.85
C TYR A 75 -0.02 13.26 -8.93
N VAL A 76 -1.27 12.99 -9.30
CA VAL A 76 -2.01 11.85 -8.77
C VAL A 76 -1.84 10.70 -9.75
N TYR A 77 -1.12 9.66 -9.36
CA TYR A 77 -1.04 8.43 -10.14
C TYR A 77 -2.26 7.57 -9.80
N LEU A 78 -3.29 7.68 -10.63
CA LEU A 78 -4.57 7.02 -10.42
C LEU A 78 -4.58 5.66 -11.11
N ARG A 79 -4.92 4.60 -10.38
CA ARG A 79 -5.09 3.25 -10.93
C ARG A 79 -6.08 3.24 -12.09
N GLY A 80 -5.76 2.51 -13.16
CA GLY A 80 -6.58 2.46 -14.39
C GLY A 80 -8.04 2.06 -14.15
N GLU A 81 -8.28 1.13 -13.21
CA GLU A 81 -9.62 0.67 -12.83
C GLU A 81 -10.45 1.74 -12.11
N TYR A 82 -9.81 2.80 -11.60
CA TYR A 82 -10.48 3.94 -10.94
C TYR A 82 -10.77 5.09 -11.90
N ARG A 83 -10.68 4.88 -13.20
CA ARG A 83 -10.99 5.87 -14.24
C ARG A 83 -12.34 6.54 -14.07
N TYR A 84 -13.32 5.85 -13.48
CA TYR A 84 -14.65 6.40 -13.18
C TYR A 84 -14.62 7.58 -12.18
N LEU A 85 -13.53 7.76 -11.41
CA LEU A 85 -13.33 8.88 -10.50
C LEU A 85 -12.77 10.12 -11.19
N LEU A 86 -12.26 10.01 -12.43
CA LEU A 86 -11.50 11.07 -13.09
C LEU A 86 -12.29 12.38 -13.16
N ASP A 87 -13.52 12.35 -13.67
CA ASP A 87 -14.36 13.55 -13.82
C ASP A 87 -14.66 14.22 -12.46
N HIS A 88 -14.80 13.41 -11.40
CA HIS A 88 -14.99 13.93 -10.05
C HIS A 88 -13.73 14.64 -9.54
N LEU A 89 -12.58 14.01 -9.67
CA LEU A 89 -11.30 14.55 -9.22
C LEU A 89 -10.93 15.82 -9.99
N GLU A 90 -11.15 15.85 -11.30
CA GLU A 90 -10.91 17.04 -12.13
C GLU A 90 -11.82 18.22 -11.72
N ARG A 91 -13.09 17.96 -11.35
CA ARG A 91 -13.97 19.00 -10.80
C ARG A 91 -13.45 19.57 -9.48
N VAL A 92 -12.92 18.71 -8.59
CA VAL A 92 -12.34 19.17 -7.32
C VAL A 92 -11.08 19.98 -7.57
N LEU A 93 -10.19 19.55 -8.46
CA LEU A 93 -8.98 20.29 -8.87
C LEU A 93 -9.35 21.64 -9.47
N LYS A 94 -10.35 21.69 -10.37
CA LYS A 94 -10.85 22.94 -10.94
C LYS A 94 -11.35 23.89 -9.85
N LYS A 95 -12.18 23.41 -8.91
CA LYS A 95 -12.65 24.22 -7.78
C LYS A 95 -11.49 24.79 -6.98
N ARG A 96 -10.44 24.00 -6.68
CA ARG A 96 -9.26 24.47 -5.95
C ARG A 96 -8.50 25.56 -6.73
N ARG A 97 -8.39 25.46 -8.06
CA ARG A 97 -7.82 26.49 -8.91
C ARG A 97 -8.66 27.76 -8.89
N ASP A 98 -9.98 27.64 -9.04
CA ASP A 98 -10.92 28.77 -9.04
C ASP A 98 -10.94 29.52 -7.69
N THR A 99 -10.60 28.84 -6.58
CA THR A 99 -10.53 29.42 -5.22
C THR A 99 -9.11 29.77 -4.76
N ASN A 100 -8.15 29.76 -5.67
CA ASN A 100 -6.73 30.06 -5.39
C ASN A 100 -6.06 29.15 -4.33
N LEU A 101 -6.51 27.88 -4.27
CA LEU A 101 -5.86 26.82 -3.47
C LEU A 101 -4.92 25.94 -4.30
N LEU A 102 -4.84 26.17 -5.62
CA LEU A 102 -3.87 25.63 -6.58
C LEU A 102 -3.59 26.70 -7.65
N GLY A 103 -2.44 26.60 -8.29
CA GLY A 103 -1.98 27.53 -9.33
C GLY A 103 -0.85 28.45 -8.84
N LYS A 104 -0.96 29.76 -9.10
CA LYS A 104 0.06 30.73 -8.74
C LYS A 104 -0.29 31.52 -7.49
N ASN A 105 0.71 31.82 -6.66
CA ASN A 105 0.57 32.62 -5.43
C ASN A 105 -0.58 32.09 -4.54
N ILE A 106 -0.58 30.80 -4.26
CA ILE A 106 -1.64 30.09 -3.52
C ILE A 106 -1.91 30.81 -2.19
N CYS A 107 -3.19 30.98 -1.86
CA CYS A 107 -3.66 31.71 -0.66
C CYS A 107 -3.08 33.13 -0.54
N GLY A 108 -2.69 33.76 -1.65
CA GLY A 108 -2.07 35.08 -1.66
C GLY A 108 -0.58 35.09 -1.25
N GLN A 109 0.04 33.94 -1.04
CA GLN A 109 1.46 33.81 -0.70
C GLN A 109 2.32 33.99 -1.97
N GLN A 110 2.99 35.12 -2.09
CA GLN A 110 3.84 35.40 -3.25
C GLN A 110 4.94 34.35 -3.43
N GLY A 111 5.01 33.77 -4.63
CA GLY A 111 6.00 32.76 -5.00
C GLY A 111 5.64 31.34 -4.55
N PHE A 112 4.52 31.12 -3.86
CA PHE A 112 4.02 29.77 -3.62
C PHE A 112 3.13 29.35 -4.76
N ASP A 113 3.72 28.68 -5.74
CA ASP A 113 3.07 28.14 -6.92
C ASP A 113 3.04 26.61 -6.83
N PHE A 114 1.87 26.00 -7.00
CA PHE A 114 1.75 24.55 -7.07
C PHE A 114 0.49 24.15 -7.84
N ASP A 115 0.62 23.18 -8.72
CA ASP A 115 -0.53 22.60 -9.43
C ASP A 115 -0.42 21.08 -9.53
N ILE A 116 -1.58 20.42 -9.67
CA ILE A 116 -1.71 18.97 -9.67
C ILE A 116 -2.34 18.51 -10.98
N ASP A 117 -1.71 17.51 -11.62
CA ASP A 117 -2.30 16.76 -12.74
C ASP A 117 -2.62 15.32 -12.32
N ILE A 118 -3.58 14.71 -13.02
CA ILE A 118 -3.91 13.30 -12.83
C ILE A 118 -3.30 12.49 -13.97
N HIS A 119 -2.53 11.46 -13.61
CA HIS A 119 -1.99 10.48 -14.52
C HIS A 119 -2.72 9.13 -14.33
N LEU A 120 -3.29 8.59 -15.41
CA LEU A 120 -3.94 7.27 -15.37
C LEU A 120 -2.90 6.17 -15.58
N GLY A 121 -2.79 5.28 -14.60
CA GLY A 121 -2.04 4.04 -14.72
C GLY A 121 -2.75 3.02 -15.61
N ALA A 122 -2.08 1.93 -15.92
CA ALA A 122 -2.59 0.82 -16.74
C ALA A 122 -3.05 -0.40 -15.92
N GLY A 123 -3.20 -0.27 -14.61
CA GLY A 123 -3.69 -1.35 -13.73
C GLY A 123 -2.64 -2.39 -13.32
N ALA A 124 -1.35 -2.14 -13.54
CA ALA A 124 -0.28 -3.04 -13.13
C ALA A 124 0.04 -2.87 -11.64
N TYR A 125 -0.12 -3.93 -10.83
CA TYR A 125 0.16 -3.94 -9.38
C TYR A 125 1.56 -3.43 -9.03
N ILE A 126 2.57 -3.78 -9.86
CA ILE A 126 3.95 -3.33 -9.61
C ILE A 126 4.10 -1.80 -9.61
N CYS A 127 3.22 -1.06 -10.27
CA CYS A 127 3.24 0.40 -10.26
C CYS A 127 2.81 1.01 -8.92
N GLY A 128 2.34 0.22 -7.95
CA GLY A 128 2.22 0.62 -6.56
C GLY A 128 3.57 0.78 -5.84
N GLU A 129 4.66 0.17 -6.36
CA GLU A 129 6.02 0.42 -5.89
C GLU A 129 6.51 1.79 -6.38
N GLU A 130 7.04 2.62 -5.47
CA GLU A 130 7.27 4.05 -5.74
C GLU A 130 8.18 4.34 -6.94
N SER A 131 9.20 3.51 -7.19
CA SER A 131 10.12 3.72 -8.31
C SER A 131 9.57 3.17 -9.63
N ALA A 132 8.80 2.09 -9.61
CA ALA A 132 8.07 1.58 -10.78
C ALA A 132 6.94 2.55 -11.19
N LEU A 133 6.26 3.15 -10.21
CA LEU A 133 5.30 4.21 -10.46
C LEU A 133 5.95 5.40 -11.18
N ILE A 134 7.13 5.83 -10.75
CA ILE A 134 7.88 6.92 -11.39
C ILE A 134 8.29 6.54 -12.82
N GLU A 135 8.77 5.32 -13.07
CA GLU A 135 9.07 4.85 -14.43
C GLU A 135 7.81 4.92 -15.32
N SER A 136 6.67 4.46 -14.80
CA SER A 136 5.39 4.54 -15.52
C SER A 136 4.95 5.99 -15.78
N LEU A 137 5.10 6.89 -14.79
CA LEU A 137 4.78 8.31 -14.92
C LEU A 137 5.67 9.00 -15.98
N GLU A 138 6.89 8.49 -16.19
CA GLU A 138 7.81 8.93 -17.25
C GLU A 138 7.52 8.28 -18.63
N GLY A 139 6.46 7.49 -18.75
CA GLY A 139 6.10 6.80 -20.00
C GLY A 139 6.95 5.57 -20.31
N LYS A 140 7.68 5.06 -19.32
CA LYS A 140 8.51 3.87 -19.42
C LYS A 140 7.79 2.64 -18.85
N ARG A 141 8.37 1.46 -19.07
CA ARG A 141 7.88 0.24 -18.43
C ARG A 141 8.03 0.34 -16.90
N GLY A 142 6.99 0.01 -16.15
CA GLY A 142 6.96 0.02 -14.68
C GLY A 142 7.86 -1.06 -14.08
N ILE A 143 9.16 -0.84 -14.12
CA ILE A 143 10.18 -1.71 -13.51
C ILE A 143 10.80 -0.94 -12.35
N PRO A 144 10.85 -1.52 -11.13
CA PRO A 144 11.48 -0.89 -9.97
C PRO A 144 12.95 -0.54 -10.24
N ARG A 145 13.34 0.69 -9.86
CA ARG A 145 14.73 1.16 -9.96
C ARG A 145 15.62 0.49 -8.92
N LYS A 146 16.91 0.39 -9.22
CA LYS A 146 17.91 0.04 -8.19
C LYS A 146 17.99 1.18 -7.17
N ARG A 147 17.99 0.84 -5.89
CA ARG A 147 18.14 1.79 -4.78
C ARG A 147 19.36 1.47 -3.95
N PRO A 148 20.21 2.43 -3.46
CA PRO A 148 20.13 3.87 -3.74
C PRO A 148 20.48 4.22 -5.20
N PRO A 149 20.09 5.42 -5.71
CA PRO A 149 19.39 6.50 -5.01
C PRO A 149 17.91 6.23 -4.78
N PHE A 150 17.33 6.82 -3.71
CA PHE A 150 15.90 6.76 -3.43
C PHE A 150 15.16 7.90 -4.16
N PRO A 151 13.84 7.79 -4.41
CA PRO A 151 13.06 8.85 -5.07
C PRO A 151 13.17 10.22 -4.42
N VAL A 152 13.34 10.29 -3.11
CA VAL A 152 13.53 11.56 -2.38
C VAL A 152 14.80 12.32 -2.77
N THR A 153 15.76 11.64 -3.39
CA THR A 153 16.98 12.26 -3.95
C THR A 153 17.02 12.24 -5.47
N SER A 154 16.48 11.20 -6.11
CA SER A 154 16.46 11.05 -7.58
C SER A 154 15.21 10.27 -8.01
N GLY A 155 14.09 10.97 -8.13
CA GLY A 155 12.78 10.46 -8.49
C GLY A 155 12.37 10.79 -9.93
N PHE A 156 11.23 11.47 -10.08
CA PHE A 156 10.66 11.84 -11.38
C PHE A 156 11.61 12.79 -12.11
N ARG A 157 11.96 12.45 -13.34
CA ARG A 157 12.95 13.19 -14.16
C ARG A 157 14.31 13.40 -13.47
N ASN A 158 14.70 12.44 -12.64
CA ASN A 158 15.90 12.47 -11.81
C ASN A 158 15.92 13.65 -10.79
N GLN A 159 14.76 14.22 -10.46
CA GLN A 159 14.62 15.25 -9.44
C GLN A 159 14.06 14.65 -8.13
N PRO A 160 14.35 15.27 -6.97
CA PRO A 160 13.80 14.82 -5.71
C PRO A 160 12.27 14.74 -5.75
N THR A 161 11.72 13.60 -5.35
CA THR A 161 10.28 13.33 -5.45
C THR A 161 9.77 12.67 -4.18
N VAL A 162 8.75 13.26 -3.56
CA VAL A 162 7.98 12.60 -2.53
C VAL A 162 6.88 11.78 -3.17
N VAL A 163 6.86 10.47 -2.90
CA VAL A 163 5.74 9.58 -3.24
C VAL A 163 5.06 9.15 -1.95
N ASN A 164 3.79 9.50 -1.75
CA ASN A 164 2.99 9.10 -0.60
C ASN A 164 1.63 8.53 -1.03
N ASN A 165 1.12 7.58 -0.23
CA ASN A 165 -0.22 7.03 -0.42
C ASN A 165 -1.32 8.08 -0.14
N VAL A 166 -2.50 7.90 -0.73
CA VAL A 166 -3.70 8.75 -0.58
C VAL A 166 -4.02 9.02 0.90
N GLU A 167 -4.12 7.96 1.73
CA GLU A 167 -4.45 8.07 3.15
C GLU A 167 -3.39 8.86 3.94
N THR A 168 -2.12 8.79 3.52
CA THR A 168 -1.03 9.58 4.14
C THR A 168 -1.24 11.08 3.95
N PHE A 169 -1.65 11.51 2.75
CA PHE A 169 -1.94 12.92 2.49
C PHE A 169 -3.16 13.42 3.25
N VAL A 170 -4.23 12.61 3.34
CA VAL A 170 -5.40 12.94 4.18
C VAL A 170 -5.00 13.11 5.64
N ALA A 171 -4.19 12.19 6.18
CA ALA A 171 -3.69 12.30 7.55
C ALA A 171 -2.84 13.56 7.77
N ALA A 172 -1.96 13.90 6.82
CA ALA A 172 -1.16 15.13 6.88
C ALA A 172 -2.04 16.40 6.90
N ALA A 173 -3.08 16.46 6.07
CA ALA A 173 -4.04 17.54 6.06
C ALA A 173 -4.80 17.66 7.40
N LYS A 174 -5.22 16.54 7.99
CA LYS A 174 -5.87 16.54 9.31
C LYS A 174 -4.94 17.01 10.43
N ILE A 175 -3.68 16.56 10.42
CA ILE A 175 -2.68 16.99 11.40
C ILE A 175 -2.43 18.51 11.33
N SER A 176 -2.45 19.11 10.13
CA SER A 176 -2.26 20.56 10.00
C SER A 176 -3.39 21.37 10.65
N VAL A 177 -4.61 20.82 10.73
CA VAL A 177 -5.78 21.46 11.33
C VAL A 177 -5.87 21.20 12.82
N PHE A 178 -5.71 19.94 13.25
CA PHE A 178 -5.99 19.52 14.63
C PHE A 178 -4.72 19.46 15.49
N GLY A 179 -3.54 19.54 14.90
CA GLY A 179 -2.27 19.55 15.60
C GLY A 179 -1.66 18.15 15.81
N ALA A 180 -0.38 18.18 16.19
CA ALA A 180 0.41 16.96 16.37
C ALA A 180 -0.02 16.17 17.62
N ASP A 181 -0.32 16.88 18.71
CA ASP A 181 -0.69 16.25 19.99
C ASP A 181 -2.01 15.49 19.89
N TRP A 182 -3.00 16.09 19.18
CA TRP A 182 -4.24 15.40 18.86
C TRP A 182 -3.99 14.08 18.16
N TYR A 183 -3.16 14.10 17.11
CA TYR A 183 -2.90 12.89 16.32
C TYR A 183 -2.13 11.83 17.14
N ARG A 184 -1.18 12.28 17.96
CA ARG A 184 -0.37 11.41 18.79
C ARG A 184 -1.12 10.81 19.98
N SER A 185 -2.21 11.42 20.39
CA SER A 185 -3.09 10.89 21.45
C SER A 185 -3.91 9.66 21.00
N ILE A 186 -3.91 9.35 19.70
CA ILE A 186 -4.65 8.24 19.09
C ILE A 186 -3.63 7.16 18.69
N GLY A 187 -3.96 5.90 18.91
CA GLY A 187 -3.11 4.76 18.55
C GLY A 187 -2.17 4.32 19.66
N THR A 188 -1.03 3.72 19.27
CA THR A 188 -0.01 3.24 20.20
C THR A 188 1.15 4.25 20.31
N SER A 189 2.09 3.99 21.22
CA SER A 189 3.30 4.81 21.38
C SER A 189 4.18 4.84 20.12
N GLU A 190 4.19 3.75 19.33
CA GLU A 190 5.00 3.63 18.10
C GLU A 190 4.20 3.83 16.83
N SER A 191 2.88 3.61 16.87
CA SER A 191 1.95 3.71 15.74
C SER A 191 0.86 4.74 16.08
N ALA A 192 1.15 6.02 15.86
CA ALA A 192 0.21 7.11 16.13
C ALA A 192 -0.88 7.20 15.05
N GLY A 193 -2.06 7.66 15.47
CA GLY A 193 -3.22 7.93 14.63
C GLY A 193 -4.08 6.71 14.35
N THR A 194 -4.87 6.81 13.30
CA THR A 194 -5.80 5.76 12.85
C THR A 194 -5.30 5.04 11.61
N LYS A 195 -5.94 3.90 11.31
CA LYS A 195 -5.77 3.13 10.08
C LYS A 195 -7.12 2.79 9.47
N LEU A 196 -7.28 3.06 8.17
CA LEU A 196 -8.42 2.59 7.42
C LEU A 196 -8.19 1.13 6.99
N LEU A 197 -9.15 0.27 7.29
CA LEU A 197 -9.17 -1.12 6.90
C LEU A 197 -10.28 -1.38 5.89
N SER A 198 -9.93 -2.04 4.80
CA SER A 198 -10.85 -2.63 3.83
C SER A 198 -11.16 -4.04 4.29
N ILE A 199 -12.31 -4.24 4.92
CA ILE A 199 -12.74 -5.55 5.44
C ILE A 199 -13.58 -6.24 4.39
N SER A 200 -13.18 -7.46 4.02
CA SER A 200 -13.84 -8.28 3.00
C SER A 200 -13.79 -9.78 3.37
N GLY A 201 -14.42 -10.61 2.56
CA GLY A 201 -14.50 -12.05 2.78
C GLY A 201 -15.72 -12.46 3.60
N ASP A 202 -15.59 -13.49 4.43
CA ASP A 202 -16.70 -14.15 5.08
C ASP A 202 -17.09 -13.47 6.40
N CYS A 203 -17.71 -12.30 6.29
CA CYS A 203 -18.23 -11.53 7.42
C CYS A 203 -19.60 -10.91 7.09
N ALA A 204 -20.39 -10.61 8.12
CA ALA A 204 -21.74 -10.08 7.94
C ALA A 204 -21.76 -8.61 7.46
N ARG A 205 -20.71 -7.85 7.76
CA ARG A 205 -20.62 -6.41 7.48
C ARG A 205 -19.27 -6.08 6.83
N PRO A 206 -19.06 -6.46 5.54
CA PRO A 206 -17.88 -6.00 4.80
C PRO A 206 -17.94 -4.50 4.55
N GLY A 207 -16.79 -3.82 4.46
CA GLY A 207 -16.75 -2.37 4.24
C GLY A 207 -15.44 -1.72 4.65
N ILE A 208 -15.46 -0.39 4.74
CA ILE A 208 -14.35 0.40 5.26
C ILE A 208 -14.58 0.71 6.73
N TYR A 209 -13.57 0.41 7.54
CA TYR A 209 -13.56 0.69 8.97
C TYR A 209 -12.35 1.56 9.32
N GLU A 210 -12.53 2.47 10.24
CA GLU A 210 -11.44 3.27 10.79
C GLU A 210 -11.20 2.89 12.25
N TYR A 211 -9.98 2.46 12.56
CA TYR A 211 -9.56 2.10 13.90
C TYR A 211 -8.33 2.88 14.34
N PRO A 212 -8.20 3.20 15.63
CA PRO A 212 -6.91 3.56 16.18
C PRO A 212 -5.93 2.39 16.00
N PHE A 213 -4.67 2.66 15.75
CA PHE A 213 -3.66 1.61 15.81
C PHE A 213 -3.67 0.94 17.19
N GLY A 214 -3.36 -0.36 17.23
CA GLY A 214 -3.44 -1.19 18.43
C GLY A 214 -4.72 -1.99 18.54
N VAL A 215 -5.69 -1.83 17.63
CA VAL A 215 -6.89 -2.69 17.59
C VAL A 215 -6.49 -4.13 17.31
N SER A 216 -7.07 -5.09 18.06
CA SER A 216 -6.80 -6.52 17.82
C SER A 216 -7.57 -7.06 16.62
N VAL A 217 -7.02 -8.13 16.00
CA VAL A 217 -7.73 -8.89 14.95
C VAL A 217 -9.07 -9.38 15.46
N LYS A 218 -9.13 -9.86 16.71
CA LYS A 218 -10.36 -10.35 17.35
C LYS A 218 -11.45 -9.27 17.41
N GLN A 219 -11.12 -8.06 17.87
CA GLN A 219 -12.08 -6.96 17.90
C GLN A 219 -12.62 -6.61 16.50
N ILE A 220 -11.77 -6.63 15.48
CA ILE A 220 -12.18 -6.38 14.10
C ILE A 220 -13.15 -7.45 13.61
N LEU A 221 -12.89 -8.74 13.92
CA LEU A 221 -13.76 -9.86 13.58
C LEU A 221 -15.14 -9.74 14.25
N GLU A 222 -15.18 -9.35 15.52
CA GLU A 222 -16.43 -9.09 16.24
C GLU A 222 -17.22 -7.92 15.59
N ASP A 223 -16.53 -6.82 15.30
CA ASP A 223 -17.15 -5.62 14.71
C ASP A 223 -17.69 -5.89 13.31
N CYS A 224 -17.01 -6.66 12.48
CA CYS A 224 -17.50 -7.00 11.14
C CYS A 224 -18.50 -8.19 11.13
N GLY A 225 -18.73 -8.80 12.28
CA GLY A 225 -19.67 -9.93 12.45
C GLY A 225 -19.20 -11.20 11.74
N ALA A 226 -17.90 -11.46 11.77
CA ALA A 226 -17.31 -12.70 11.29
C ALA A 226 -17.68 -13.88 12.21
N LYS A 227 -17.90 -15.06 11.63
CA LYS A 227 -18.22 -16.30 12.35
C LYS A 227 -17.40 -17.45 11.79
N ASP A 228 -17.08 -18.41 12.66
CA ASP A 228 -16.36 -19.63 12.30
C ASP A 228 -15.08 -19.33 11.47
N THR A 229 -14.36 -18.25 11.85
CA THR A 229 -13.18 -17.80 11.15
C THR A 229 -12.02 -18.75 11.38
N GLN A 230 -11.50 -19.34 10.30
CA GLN A 230 -10.31 -20.19 10.35
C GLN A 230 -9.01 -19.40 10.10
N ALA A 231 -9.08 -18.29 9.37
CA ALA A 231 -7.92 -17.47 9.08
C ALA A 231 -8.32 -16.03 8.71
N VAL A 232 -7.39 -15.11 8.91
CA VAL A 232 -7.47 -13.74 8.41
C VAL A 232 -6.22 -13.43 7.61
N GLN A 233 -6.37 -12.89 6.39
CA GLN A 233 -5.25 -12.36 5.63
C GLN A 233 -5.14 -10.85 5.88
N VAL A 234 -4.10 -10.44 6.59
CA VAL A 234 -3.82 -9.02 6.89
C VAL A 234 -2.79 -8.49 5.90
N ALA A 235 -3.03 -7.30 5.37
CA ALA A 235 -2.20 -6.62 4.36
C ALA A 235 -2.25 -7.23 2.95
N GLY A 236 -3.32 -7.93 2.62
CA GLY A 236 -3.54 -8.51 1.30
C GLY A 236 -2.66 -9.72 0.99
N ALA A 237 -2.55 -10.08 -0.28
CA ALA A 237 -1.73 -11.20 -0.72
C ALA A 237 -0.26 -11.07 -0.28
N ALA A 238 0.27 -9.84 -0.24
CA ALA A 238 1.64 -9.54 0.22
C ALA A 238 1.82 -9.63 1.74
N GLY A 239 0.73 -9.77 2.49
CA GLY A 239 0.70 -9.72 3.95
C GLY A 239 0.88 -11.07 4.64
N SER A 240 0.27 -11.21 5.81
CA SER A 240 0.39 -12.38 6.67
C SER A 240 -0.94 -13.11 6.85
N THR A 241 -0.89 -14.43 6.84
CA THR A 241 -2.02 -15.30 7.20
C THR A 241 -2.02 -15.51 8.71
N ILE A 242 -3.10 -15.11 9.38
CA ILE A 242 -3.25 -15.10 10.84
C ILE A 242 -4.22 -16.19 11.25
N PRO A 243 -3.77 -17.23 11.96
CA PRO A 243 -4.63 -18.30 12.47
C PRO A 243 -5.38 -17.87 13.75
N PRO A 244 -6.42 -18.61 14.20
CA PRO A 244 -7.20 -18.25 15.38
C PRO A 244 -6.39 -18.03 16.66
N GLN A 245 -5.28 -18.75 16.82
CA GLN A 245 -4.38 -18.65 17.98
C GLN A 245 -3.66 -17.28 18.05
N GLU A 246 -3.62 -16.56 16.94
CA GLU A 246 -2.96 -15.25 16.83
C GLU A 246 -3.96 -14.07 16.77
N PHE A 247 -5.27 -14.27 16.99
CA PHE A 247 -6.28 -13.20 16.86
C PHE A 247 -6.16 -12.08 17.92
N GLU A 248 -5.40 -12.29 18.97
CA GLU A 248 -5.09 -11.22 19.93
C GLU A 248 -3.98 -10.25 19.43
N ARG A 249 -3.34 -10.54 18.29
CA ARG A 249 -2.37 -9.63 17.65
C ARG A 249 -3.06 -8.36 17.18
N SER A 250 -2.30 -7.28 17.13
CA SER A 250 -2.80 -5.94 16.90
C SER A 250 -2.38 -5.36 15.54
N ILE A 251 -3.27 -4.58 14.93
CA ILE A 251 -2.94 -3.77 13.75
C ILE A 251 -2.07 -2.60 14.19
N ALA A 252 -0.77 -2.72 13.98
CA ALA A 252 0.24 -1.72 14.33
C ALA A 252 1.51 -1.95 13.51
N PHE A 253 2.39 -0.95 13.40
CA PHE A 253 3.66 -1.11 12.67
C PHE A 253 4.64 -1.99 13.43
N GLU A 254 4.52 -2.05 14.74
CA GLU A 254 5.32 -2.90 15.64
C GLU A 254 4.82 -4.36 15.71
N ASP A 255 3.65 -4.69 15.12
CA ASP A 255 3.09 -6.05 15.11
C ASP A 255 2.55 -6.42 13.71
N LEU A 256 1.28 -6.16 13.40
CA LEU A 256 0.68 -6.44 12.09
C LEU A 256 0.60 -5.17 11.25
N SER A 257 1.66 -4.88 10.51
CA SER A 257 1.68 -3.76 9.57
C SER A 257 0.80 -4.06 8.36
N THR A 258 -0.01 -3.08 7.93
CA THR A 258 -0.92 -3.25 6.79
C THR A 258 -1.05 -2.00 5.93
N GLY A 259 -1.19 -2.22 4.61
CA GLY A 259 -1.65 -1.21 3.66
C GLY A 259 -3.15 -0.92 3.76
N GLY A 260 -3.91 -1.78 4.45
CA GLY A 260 -5.35 -1.60 4.68
C GLY A 260 -6.23 -2.80 4.31
N SER A 261 -5.71 -3.84 3.68
CA SER A 261 -6.49 -5.06 3.41
C SER A 261 -6.65 -5.91 4.66
N PHE A 262 -7.87 -6.41 4.87
CA PHE A 262 -8.22 -7.36 5.92
C PHE A 262 -9.28 -8.32 5.36
N MET A 263 -8.87 -9.56 5.01
CA MET A 263 -9.74 -10.55 4.39
C MET A 263 -10.02 -11.68 5.36
N VAL A 264 -11.31 -11.98 5.57
CA VAL A 264 -11.79 -13.00 6.50
C VAL A 264 -12.11 -14.29 5.75
N PHE A 265 -11.60 -15.43 6.23
CA PHE A 265 -11.87 -16.76 5.70
C PHE A 265 -12.51 -17.61 6.79
N ASN A 266 -13.74 -18.09 6.55
CA ASN A 266 -14.43 -19.01 7.45
C ASN A 266 -14.07 -20.47 7.16
N GLN A 267 -14.52 -21.40 8.00
CA GLN A 267 -14.22 -22.83 7.88
C GLN A 267 -14.76 -23.50 6.61
N GLN A 268 -15.62 -22.82 5.83
CA GLN A 268 -16.14 -23.36 4.56
C GLN A 268 -15.19 -23.08 3.38
N ARG A 269 -14.17 -22.21 3.56
CA ARG A 269 -13.18 -21.92 2.54
C ARG A 269 -12.09 -22.98 2.50
N ASP A 270 -11.73 -23.39 1.30
CA ASP A 270 -10.48 -24.12 1.09
C ASP A 270 -9.31 -23.14 1.15
N MET A 271 -8.44 -23.33 2.13
CA MET A 271 -7.26 -22.46 2.30
C MET A 271 -6.23 -22.68 1.19
N LEU A 272 -6.22 -23.85 0.57
CA LEU A 272 -5.33 -24.12 -0.57
C LEU A 272 -5.74 -23.33 -1.82
N ASP A 273 -7.05 -23.16 -2.05
CA ASP A 273 -7.56 -22.28 -3.11
C ASP A 273 -7.13 -20.82 -2.91
N MET A 274 -7.10 -20.35 -1.65
CA MET A 274 -6.59 -19.02 -1.31
C MET A 274 -5.10 -18.91 -1.66
N VAL A 275 -4.28 -19.87 -1.26
CA VAL A 275 -2.84 -19.91 -1.55
C VAL A 275 -2.60 -19.95 -3.07
N GLN A 276 -3.39 -20.76 -3.81
CA GLN A 276 -3.32 -20.82 -5.27
C GLN A 276 -3.63 -19.45 -5.89
N ASN A 277 -4.73 -18.82 -5.48
CA ASN A 277 -5.15 -17.53 -6.00
C ASN A 277 -4.05 -16.47 -5.84
N PHE A 278 -3.45 -16.38 -4.65
CA PHE A 278 -2.36 -15.43 -4.39
C PHE A 278 -1.08 -15.78 -5.15
N SER A 279 -0.75 -17.07 -5.31
CA SER A 279 0.41 -17.50 -6.09
C SER A 279 0.25 -17.15 -7.57
N HIS A 280 -0.97 -17.34 -8.12
CA HIS A 280 -1.31 -16.96 -9.49
C HIS A 280 -1.26 -15.44 -9.67
N PHE A 281 -1.80 -14.67 -8.72
CA PHE A 281 -1.74 -13.21 -8.70
C PHE A 281 -0.29 -12.73 -8.80
N PHE A 282 0.61 -13.17 -7.93
CA PHE A 282 2.00 -12.73 -7.96
C PHE A 282 2.75 -13.18 -9.22
N CYS A 283 2.46 -14.36 -9.73
CA CYS A 283 3.05 -14.83 -10.98
C CYS A 283 2.62 -13.92 -12.16
N HIS A 284 1.35 -13.52 -12.21
CA HIS A 284 0.80 -12.64 -13.23
C HIS A 284 1.35 -11.20 -13.11
N GLU A 285 1.43 -10.66 -11.91
CA GLU A 285 1.82 -9.27 -11.64
C GLU A 285 3.34 -9.05 -11.58
N SER A 286 4.13 -10.10 -11.68
CA SER A 286 5.59 -9.98 -11.76
C SER A 286 5.99 -9.15 -12.99
N CYS A 287 6.81 -8.09 -12.77
CA CYS A 287 7.36 -7.31 -13.89
C CYS A 287 8.35 -8.11 -14.76
N GLY A 288 8.76 -9.31 -14.32
CA GLY A 288 9.66 -10.20 -15.04
C GLY A 288 11.14 -9.79 -15.01
N PHE A 289 11.51 -8.73 -14.29
CA PHE A 289 12.88 -8.21 -14.28
C PHE A 289 13.87 -9.15 -13.59
N CYS A 290 13.66 -9.49 -12.31
CA CYS A 290 14.62 -10.29 -11.56
C CYS A 290 14.29 -11.79 -11.57
N THR A 291 15.33 -12.63 -11.68
CA THR A 291 15.18 -14.08 -11.77
C THR A 291 14.48 -14.71 -10.56
N PRO A 292 14.78 -14.35 -9.29
CA PRO A 292 14.12 -14.98 -8.17
C PRO A 292 12.58 -14.82 -8.21
N CYS A 293 12.08 -13.63 -8.52
CA CYS A 293 10.65 -13.38 -8.65
C CYS A 293 10.05 -14.05 -9.89
N ARG A 294 10.64 -13.85 -11.08
CA ARG A 294 10.11 -14.37 -12.34
C ARG A 294 10.05 -15.89 -12.38
N VAL A 295 11.16 -16.54 -12.01
CA VAL A 295 11.27 -18.01 -12.06
C VAL A 295 10.69 -18.63 -10.80
N GLY A 296 11.04 -18.11 -9.62
CA GLY A 296 10.55 -18.63 -8.34
C GLY A 296 9.01 -18.54 -8.22
N GLY A 297 8.43 -17.42 -8.67
CA GLY A 297 6.96 -17.28 -8.69
C GLY A 297 6.27 -18.33 -9.57
N ALA A 298 6.82 -18.60 -10.76
CA ALA A 298 6.29 -19.64 -11.64
C ALA A 298 6.45 -21.05 -11.04
N LEU A 299 7.59 -21.35 -10.41
CA LEU A 299 7.84 -22.63 -9.75
C LEU A 299 6.90 -22.83 -8.54
N LEU A 300 6.76 -21.82 -7.67
CA LEU A 300 5.83 -21.88 -6.53
C LEU A 300 4.39 -22.12 -7.00
N LYS A 301 3.93 -21.34 -7.99
CA LYS A 301 2.60 -21.53 -8.58
C LYS A 301 2.39 -22.98 -9.04
N ASN A 302 3.32 -23.53 -9.81
CA ASN A 302 3.22 -24.90 -10.34
C ASN A 302 3.24 -25.95 -9.20
N LEU A 303 4.00 -25.73 -8.14
CA LEU A 303 4.02 -26.63 -6.99
C LEU A 303 2.71 -26.56 -6.18
N VAL A 304 2.13 -25.36 -6.01
CA VAL A 304 0.80 -25.20 -5.38
C VAL A 304 -0.27 -25.91 -6.23
N ASP A 305 -0.26 -25.73 -7.55
CA ASP A 305 -1.16 -26.42 -8.47
C ASP A 305 -1.01 -27.96 -8.36
N LYS A 306 0.22 -28.45 -8.17
CA LYS A 306 0.52 -29.86 -7.97
C LYS A 306 -0.04 -30.41 -6.64
N VAL A 307 -0.02 -29.60 -5.56
CA VAL A 307 -0.67 -29.94 -4.27
C VAL A 307 -2.17 -30.09 -4.46
N LEU A 308 -2.82 -29.13 -5.11
CA LEU A 308 -4.27 -29.10 -5.33
C LEU A 308 -4.80 -30.34 -6.08
N VAL A 309 -4.01 -30.88 -6.99
CA VAL A 309 -4.41 -32.12 -7.72
C VAL A 309 -3.95 -33.41 -7.02
N GLY A 310 -3.42 -33.32 -5.80
CA GLY A 310 -3.03 -34.49 -4.99
C GLY A 310 -1.77 -35.20 -5.47
N HIS A 311 -0.94 -34.55 -6.28
CA HIS A 311 0.28 -35.15 -6.85
C HIS A 311 1.57 -34.67 -6.16
N ALA A 312 1.47 -33.82 -5.13
CA ALA A 312 2.63 -33.32 -4.42
C ALA A 312 3.25 -34.38 -3.49
N THR A 313 4.54 -34.30 -3.33
CA THR A 313 5.32 -35.13 -2.42
C THR A 313 5.88 -34.30 -1.27
N ARG A 314 6.36 -34.93 -0.19
CA ARG A 314 7.09 -34.24 0.88
C ARG A 314 8.34 -33.50 0.36
N GLY A 315 8.94 -33.97 -0.74
CA GLY A 315 10.03 -33.30 -1.42
C GLY A 315 9.60 -31.97 -2.03
N ASP A 316 8.42 -31.95 -2.68
CA ASP A 316 7.85 -30.75 -3.28
C ASP A 316 7.56 -29.66 -2.22
N LEU A 317 7.03 -30.04 -1.03
CA LEU A 317 6.80 -29.09 0.07
C LEU A 317 8.09 -28.45 0.58
N LYS A 318 9.17 -29.24 0.71
CA LYS A 318 10.49 -28.71 1.06
C LYS A 318 11.03 -27.77 -0.01
N GLU A 319 10.81 -28.10 -1.27
CA GLU A 319 11.22 -27.24 -2.39
C GLU A 319 10.45 -25.92 -2.42
N MET A 320 9.13 -25.95 -2.15
CA MET A 320 8.32 -24.72 -1.99
C MET A 320 8.92 -23.79 -0.92
N ALA A 321 9.28 -24.34 0.25
CA ALA A 321 9.91 -23.57 1.32
C ALA A 321 11.26 -22.97 0.88
N ASN A 322 12.11 -23.76 0.22
CA ASN A 322 13.43 -23.31 -0.25
C ASN A 322 13.30 -22.21 -1.32
N ILE A 323 12.44 -22.39 -2.32
CA ILE A 323 12.16 -21.39 -3.36
C ILE A 323 11.66 -20.09 -2.71
N GLY A 324 10.72 -20.22 -1.76
CA GLY A 324 10.19 -19.07 -1.03
C GLY A 324 11.27 -18.27 -0.31
N LEU A 325 12.18 -18.93 0.40
CA LEU A 325 13.30 -18.29 1.08
C LEU A 325 14.27 -17.62 0.09
N VAL A 326 14.57 -18.26 -1.03
CA VAL A 326 15.42 -17.67 -2.08
C VAL A 326 14.76 -16.41 -2.65
N MET A 327 13.45 -16.43 -2.89
CA MET A 327 12.71 -15.25 -3.36
C MET A 327 12.74 -14.12 -2.35
N GLN A 328 12.50 -14.39 -1.07
CA GLN A 328 12.53 -13.39 -0.01
C GLN A 328 13.89 -12.69 0.11
N GLN A 329 14.97 -13.44 0.01
CA GLN A 329 16.31 -12.94 0.23
C GLN A 329 16.94 -12.26 -1.00
N ASN A 330 16.50 -12.60 -2.22
CA ASN A 330 17.22 -12.22 -3.44
C ASN A 330 16.36 -11.45 -4.46
N SER A 331 15.07 -11.21 -4.18
CA SER A 331 14.24 -10.43 -5.09
C SER A 331 14.59 -8.95 -5.03
N HIS A 332 14.48 -8.29 -6.19
CA HIS A 332 14.87 -6.89 -6.36
C HIS A 332 13.94 -5.89 -5.63
N CYS A 333 12.66 -6.20 -5.50
CA CYS A 333 11.66 -5.31 -4.91
C CYS A 333 10.69 -6.04 -3.98
N GLY A 334 9.84 -5.27 -3.28
CA GLY A 334 8.86 -5.78 -2.32
C GLY A 334 7.93 -6.85 -2.90
N LEU A 335 7.52 -6.75 -4.17
CA LEU A 335 6.65 -7.77 -4.78
C LEU A 335 7.29 -9.16 -4.70
N GLY A 336 8.51 -9.31 -5.20
CA GLY A 336 9.17 -10.62 -5.20
C GLY A 336 9.55 -11.10 -3.80
N VAL A 337 9.83 -10.18 -2.86
CA VAL A 337 10.10 -10.50 -1.45
C VAL A 337 8.85 -11.03 -0.75
N THR A 338 7.67 -10.48 -1.05
CA THR A 338 6.43 -10.86 -0.37
C THR A 338 5.62 -11.95 -1.08
N ALA A 339 5.84 -12.15 -2.38
CA ALA A 339 5.12 -13.16 -3.18
C ALA A 339 5.09 -14.57 -2.58
N PRO A 340 6.14 -15.10 -1.94
CA PRO A 340 6.11 -16.42 -1.35
C PRO A 340 5.40 -16.48 0.03
N LYS A 341 5.07 -15.34 0.65
CA LYS A 341 4.51 -15.33 2.02
C LYS A 341 3.25 -16.17 2.21
N PRO A 342 2.23 -16.14 1.31
CA PRO A 342 1.05 -16.98 1.48
C PRO A 342 1.40 -18.47 1.56
N VAL A 343 2.36 -18.91 0.78
CA VAL A 343 2.84 -20.31 0.80
C VAL A 343 3.61 -20.60 2.08
N LEU A 344 4.56 -19.74 2.45
CA LEU A 344 5.40 -19.95 3.63
C LEU A 344 4.59 -19.90 4.93
N ASP A 345 3.71 -18.90 5.07
CA ASP A 345 2.85 -18.76 6.25
C ASP A 345 1.92 -19.96 6.41
N THR A 346 1.38 -20.50 5.31
CA THR A 346 0.46 -21.65 5.39
C THR A 346 1.19 -22.98 5.57
N LEU A 347 2.38 -23.16 5.00
CA LEU A 347 3.23 -24.33 5.30
C LEU A 347 3.61 -24.39 6.79
N GLU A 348 3.80 -23.26 7.44
CA GLU A 348 4.14 -23.18 8.86
C GLU A 348 2.93 -23.30 9.78
N LYS A 349 1.84 -22.56 9.47
CA LYS A 349 0.71 -22.36 10.39
C LYS A 349 -0.50 -23.25 10.10
N PHE A 350 -0.59 -23.82 8.91
CA PHE A 350 -1.68 -24.68 8.44
C PHE A 350 -1.13 -25.91 7.69
N PRO A 351 -0.20 -26.68 8.30
CA PRO A 351 0.44 -27.81 7.60
C PRO A 351 -0.55 -28.89 7.15
N GLU A 352 -1.71 -28.97 7.79
CA GLU A 352 -2.78 -29.93 7.47
C GLU A 352 -3.37 -29.76 6.07
N ILE A 353 -3.36 -28.53 5.52
CA ILE A 353 -3.88 -28.30 4.16
C ILE A 353 -3.00 -28.89 3.06
N TYR A 354 -1.79 -29.32 3.41
CA TYR A 354 -0.81 -29.93 2.50
C TYR A 354 -0.67 -31.45 2.69
N SER A 355 -1.52 -32.06 3.53
CA SER A 355 -1.47 -33.50 3.84
C SER A 355 -2.19 -34.38 2.83
#